data_5243420f1eb814d5aa25bc6cca423bf3
#
_entry.id   5243420f1eb814d5aa25bc6cca423bf3
#
_cell.length_a   1.000
_cell.length_b   1.000
_cell.length_c   1.000
_cell.angle_alpha   90.00
_cell.angle_beta   90.00
_cell.angle_gamma   90.00
#
_symmetry.space_group_name_H-M   'P 1'
#
loop_
_entity.id
_entity.type
_entity.pdbx_description
1 polymer ?
#
loop_
_entity_poly.entity_id
_entity_poly.type
_entity_poly.pdbx_seq_one_letter_code
_entity_poly.pdbx_strand_id
1 'polypeptide(L)'
;MATKKKTEKDELTKVDTTHADVNDGMAAPEQETLSEMEKVNATAQDHITVVIPYCREFAQGRELLYALRSWQENVRFGINVVVIGDREAWFSEEITFIEHQRVSDNAQVDTLAKLRIAVASPEVTGYFIWSNDDIYVMNPVALPHIALPKVSGKLVPMRFKGLYAENMKQTAMLLEKNGLPCLNYETHTPVLFDKERLTAMFERFPELEKGGYLFTSVY
;
A
#
# COMPACT_ATOMS: atom_id res chain seq x y z
N MET A 1 -20.32 15.11 -66.24
CA MET A 1 -21.02 15.70 -65.07
C MET A 1 -20.05 15.73 -63.92
N ALA A 2 -19.54 16.90 -63.60
CA ALA A 2 -18.52 17.10 -62.56
C ALA A 2 -19.21 17.57 -61.26
N THR A 3 -19.01 16.84 -60.16
CA THR A 3 -19.53 17.25 -58.85
C THR A 3 -18.40 17.80 -58.02
N LYS A 4 -18.57 19.08 -57.62
CA LYS A 4 -17.64 19.90 -56.84
C LYS A 4 -17.49 19.35 -55.41
N LYS A 5 -16.24 19.18 -54.95
CA LYS A 5 -15.84 19.09 -53.57
C LYS A 5 -15.89 20.47 -52.91
N LYS A 6 -16.62 20.55 -51.80
CA LYS A 6 -16.69 21.74 -50.94
C LYS A 6 -15.68 21.52 -49.80
N THR A 7 -14.69 22.38 -49.71
CA THR A 7 -13.72 22.48 -48.61
C THR A 7 -14.33 23.27 -47.49
N GLU A 8 -14.52 22.64 -46.32
CA GLU A 8 -14.82 23.30 -45.06
C GLU A 8 -13.50 23.67 -44.36
N LYS A 9 -13.37 24.96 -44.06
CA LYS A 9 -12.27 25.53 -43.29
C LYS A 9 -12.59 25.32 -41.78
N ASP A 10 -11.70 24.65 -41.07
CA ASP A 10 -11.70 24.62 -39.62
C ASP A 10 -11.24 25.95 -39.04
N GLU A 11 -12.14 26.64 -38.35
CA GLU A 11 -11.81 27.74 -37.46
C GLU A 11 -11.28 27.22 -36.14
N LEU A 12 -10.00 27.42 -35.87
CA LEU A 12 -9.41 27.23 -34.53
C LEU A 12 -9.92 28.34 -33.62
N THR A 13 -10.81 27.94 -32.68
CA THR A 13 -11.16 28.76 -31.54
C THR A 13 -9.98 28.85 -30.59
N LYS A 14 -9.45 30.03 -30.38
CA LYS A 14 -8.45 30.36 -29.36
C LYS A 14 -9.08 30.17 -27.98
N VAL A 15 -8.55 29.23 -27.20
CA VAL A 15 -8.84 29.13 -25.77
C VAL A 15 -8.02 30.16 -25.03
N ASP A 16 -8.70 31.12 -24.46
CA ASP A 16 -8.15 32.17 -23.60
C ASP A 16 -7.77 31.56 -22.23
N THR A 17 -6.48 31.41 -22.00
CA THR A 17 -5.94 30.93 -20.71
C THR A 17 -5.76 32.14 -19.79
N THR A 18 -6.81 32.53 -19.10
CA THR A 18 -6.66 33.38 -17.92
C THR A 18 -6.16 32.54 -16.76
N HIS A 19 -4.87 32.69 -16.44
CA HIS A 19 -4.30 32.23 -15.18
C HIS A 19 -4.99 32.99 -14.03
N ALA A 20 -5.85 32.29 -13.30
CA ALA A 20 -6.24 32.70 -11.97
C ALA A 20 -5.12 32.26 -11.00
N ASP A 21 -4.39 33.24 -10.49
CA ASP A 21 -3.49 33.08 -9.34
C ASP A 21 -4.31 32.67 -8.13
N VAL A 22 -4.34 31.37 -7.82
CA VAL A 22 -4.76 30.87 -6.51
C VAL A 22 -3.50 30.57 -5.70
N ASN A 23 -2.91 31.65 -5.23
CA ASN A 23 -1.88 31.57 -4.19
C ASN A 23 -2.58 31.78 -2.86
N ASP A 24 -3.10 30.69 -2.27
CA ASP A 24 -3.66 30.71 -0.92
C ASP A 24 -3.02 29.59 -0.08
N GLY A 25 -2.06 30.02 0.72
CA GLY A 25 -1.69 29.56 2.05
C GLY A 25 -1.71 28.07 2.40
N MET A 26 -1.03 27.20 1.67
CA MET A 26 -0.60 25.92 2.23
C MET A 26 0.90 25.95 2.55
N ALA A 27 1.22 26.56 3.70
CA ALA A 27 2.54 26.41 4.28
C ALA A 27 2.65 25.02 4.95
N ALA A 28 3.69 24.29 4.53
CA ALA A 28 4.42 23.21 5.21
C ALA A 28 3.81 21.80 5.37
N PRO A 29 3.85 20.96 4.30
CA PRO A 29 4.15 19.55 4.53
C PRO A 29 5.62 19.17 4.28
N GLU A 30 6.44 20.04 3.68
CA GLU A 30 7.80 19.66 3.26
C GLU A 30 8.79 19.44 4.39
N GLN A 31 8.69 20.18 5.50
CA GLN A 31 9.60 20.01 6.65
C GLN A 31 9.30 18.77 7.49
N GLU A 32 8.04 18.40 7.67
CA GLU A 32 7.67 17.15 8.36
C GLU A 32 8.08 15.92 7.57
N THR A 33 7.88 15.92 6.25
CA THR A 33 8.27 14.79 5.36
C THR A 33 9.78 14.58 5.30
N LEU A 34 10.59 15.64 5.31
CA LEU A 34 12.06 15.52 5.35
C LEU A 34 12.55 14.97 6.69
N SER A 35 11.99 15.43 7.82
CA SER A 35 12.30 14.91 9.15
C SER A 35 11.92 13.43 9.32
N GLU A 36 10.82 12.99 8.71
CA GLU A 36 10.40 11.60 8.73
C GLU A 36 11.29 10.72 7.85
N MET A 37 11.67 11.18 6.66
CA MET A 37 12.64 10.49 5.82
C MET A 37 14.02 10.36 6.47
N GLU A 38 14.46 11.34 7.25
CA GLU A 38 15.70 11.26 8.04
C GLU A 38 15.60 10.21 9.14
N LYS A 39 14.48 10.13 9.86
CA LYS A 39 14.22 9.07 10.84
C LYS A 39 14.18 7.69 10.21
N VAL A 40 13.50 7.54 9.08
CA VAL A 40 13.43 6.29 8.30
C VAL A 40 14.83 5.88 7.83
N ASN A 41 15.63 6.81 7.31
CA ASN A 41 16.99 6.52 6.88
C ASN A 41 17.92 6.18 8.06
N ALA A 42 17.75 6.82 9.22
CA ALA A 42 18.51 6.49 10.42
C ALA A 42 18.18 5.08 10.94
N THR A 43 16.90 4.66 10.88
CA THR A 43 16.47 3.33 11.28
C THR A 43 16.87 2.26 10.23
N ALA A 44 16.92 2.62 8.96
CA ALA A 44 17.34 1.74 7.86
C ALA A 44 18.86 1.52 7.77
N GLN A 45 19.68 2.18 8.62
CA GLN A 45 21.11 1.95 8.63
C GLN A 45 21.48 0.54 9.13
N ASP A 46 20.60 -0.11 9.92
CA ASP A 46 20.84 -1.48 10.34
C ASP A 46 20.12 -2.48 9.43
N HIS A 47 18.82 -2.60 9.47
CA HIS A 47 17.99 -3.43 8.58
C HIS A 47 16.53 -3.05 8.75
N ILE A 48 15.75 -3.07 7.67
CA ILE A 48 14.30 -2.87 7.70
C ILE A 48 13.57 -4.19 7.48
N THR A 49 12.50 -4.44 8.22
CA THR A 49 11.74 -5.67 8.06
C THR A 49 10.81 -5.58 6.85
N VAL A 50 10.84 -6.59 5.97
CA VAL A 50 9.82 -6.83 4.95
C VAL A 50 8.86 -7.87 5.50
N VAL A 51 7.62 -7.48 5.74
CA VAL A 51 6.56 -8.35 6.24
C VAL A 51 5.70 -8.80 5.07
N ILE A 52 5.53 -10.12 4.93
CA ILE A 52 4.72 -10.74 3.88
C ILE A 52 3.62 -11.58 4.52
N PRO A 53 2.34 -11.16 4.40
CA PRO A 53 1.21 -12.01 4.77
C PRO A 53 1.10 -13.14 3.74
N TYR A 54 1.04 -14.37 4.20
CA TYR A 54 0.97 -15.54 3.32
C TYR A 54 -0.18 -16.47 3.68
N CYS A 55 -0.88 -16.98 2.67
CA CYS A 55 -1.89 -18.02 2.82
C CYS A 55 -1.74 -19.02 1.69
N ARG A 56 -1.25 -20.23 2.00
CA ARG A 56 -0.98 -21.28 1.00
C ARG A 56 -2.20 -21.64 0.18
N GLU A 57 -3.38 -21.62 0.76
CA GLU A 57 -4.63 -21.97 0.08
C GLU A 57 -4.90 -21.08 -1.15
N PHE A 58 -4.44 -19.83 -1.13
CA PHE A 58 -4.64 -18.89 -2.22
C PHE A 58 -3.43 -18.72 -3.14
N ALA A 59 -2.28 -19.26 -2.74
CA ALA A 59 -1.06 -19.17 -3.54
C ALA A 59 -1.20 -19.96 -4.85
N GLN A 60 -0.77 -19.36 -5.95
CA GLN A 60 -0.78 -19.98 -7.27
C GLN A 60 0.63 -20.48 -7.63
N GLY A 61 1.12 -21.48 -6.89
CA GLY A 61 2.41 -22.11 -7.14
C GLY A 61 3.54 -21.57 -6.26
N ARG A 62 4.55 -20.95 -6.85
CA ARG A 62 5.78 -20.51 -6.15
C ARG A 62 5.91 -18.99 -6.06
N GLU A 63 4.81 -18.28 -5.99
CA GLU A 63 4.76 -16.80 -5.97
C GLU A 63 5.65 -16.24 -4.86
N LEU A 64 5.44 -16.68 -3.62
CA LEU A 64 6.23 -16.24 -2.47
C LEU A 64 7.75 -16.46 -2.68
N LEU A 65 8.16 -17.62 -3.25
CA LEU A 65 9.58 -17.88 -3.52
C LEU A 65 10.17 -16.87 -4.50
N TYR A 66 9.44 -16.55 -5.57
CA TYR A 66 9.90 -15.58 -6.56
C TYR A 66 9.84 -14.15 -6.02
N ALA A 67 8.84 -13.81 -5.22
CA ALA A 67 8.79 -12.53 -4.53
C ALA A 67 10.02 -12.33 -3.64
N LEU A 68 10.35 -13.29 -2.77
CA LEU A 68 11.53 -13.24 -1.90
C LEU A 68 12.83 -13.11 -2.68
N ARG A 69 13.01 -13.87 -3.76
CA ARG A 69 14.18 -13.74 -4.64
C ARG A 69 14.28 -12.37 -5.28
N SER A 70 13.15 -11.81 -5.72
CA SER A 70 13.12 -10.48 -6.31
C SER A 70 13.53 -9.39 -5.32
N TRP A 71 13.15 -9.54 -4.05
CA TRP A 71 13.59 -8.67 -2.97
C TRP A 71 15.10 -8.79 -2.76
N GLN A 72 15.63 -10.01 -2.64
CA GLN A 72 17.06 -10.26 -2.46
C GLN A 72 17.91 -9.67 -3.57
N GLU A 73 17.49 -9.81 -4.83
CA GLU A 73 18.24 -9.35 -6.01
C GLU A 73 18.21 -7.83 -6.21
N ASN A 74 17.07 -7.19 -5.94
CA ASN A 74 16.82 -5.82 -6.41
C ASN A 74 16.79 -4.76 -5.31
N VAL A 75 16.76 -5.13 -4.03
CA VAL A 75 16.78 -4.14 -2.95
C VAL A 75 18.21 -3.66 -2.67
N ARG A 76 18.36 -2.35 -2.46
CA ARG A 76 19.67 -1.69 -2.25
C ARG A 76 19.84 -1.16 -0.83
N PHE A 77 19.26 -1.86 0.15
CA PHE A 77 19.40 -1.62 1.61
C PHE A 77 19.26 -2.94 2.35
N GLY A 78 19.68 -2.99 3.61
CA GLY A 78 19.55 -4.19 4.44
C GLY A 78 18.10 -4.53 4.74
N ILE A 79 17.70 -5.78 4.55
CA ILE A 79 16.35 -6.26 4.88
C ILE A 79 16.41 -7.53 5.72
N ASN A 80 15.45 -7.67 6.65
CA ASN A 80 15.04 -8.93 7.25
C ASN A 80 13.66 -9.30 6.71
N VAL A 81 13.38 -10.57 6.57
CA VAL A 81 12.07 -11.04 6.06
C VAL A 81 11.30 -11.72 7.18
N VAL A 82 10.06 -11.28 7.36
CA VAL A 82 9.08 -11.91 8.26
C VAL A 82 7.89 -12.37 7.43
N VAL A 83 7.60 -13.66 7.43
CA VAL A 83 6.39 -14.22 6.81
C VAL A 83 5.38 -14.55 7.91
N ILE A 84 4.15 -14.04 7.77
CA ILE A 84 3.05 -14.29 8.71
C ILE A 84 1.96 -15.09 8.02
N GLY A 85 1.70 -16.31 8.50
CA GLY A 85 0.69 -17.19 7.92
C GLY A 85 1.11 -18.65 7.87
N ASP A 86 1.10 -19.27 6.70
CA ASP A 86 1.48 -20.66 6.51
C ASP A 86 2.99 -20.82 6.30
N ARG A 87 3.56 -21.92 6.83
CA ARG A 87 4.96 -22.23 6.67
C ARG A 87 5.18 -23.11 5.44
N GLU A 88 6.15 -22.75 4.60
CA GLU A 88 6.62 -23.59 3.52
C GLU A 88 7.82 -24.45 3.92
N ALA A 89 7.90 -25.68 3.37
CA ALA A 89 8.97 -26.62 3.67
C ALA A 89 10.37 -26.13 3.23
N TRP A 90 10.42 -25.17 2.31
CA TRP A 90 11.65 -24.60 1.76
C TRP A 90 12.11 -23.32 2.49
N PHE A 91 11.42 -22.88 3.55
CA PHE A 91 11.89 -21.73 4.35
C PHE A 91 13.23 -22.03 4.98
N SER A 92 14.20 -21.13 4.75
CA SER A 92 15.49 -21.15 5.43
C SER A 92 15.43 -20.46 6.79
N GLU A 93 16.51 -20.55 7.56
CA GLU A 93 16.66 -19.85 8.85
C GLU A 93 16.74 -18.32 8.69
N GLU A 94 16.97 -17.82 7.49
CA GLU A 94 16.99 -16.39 7.18
C GLU A 94 15.57 -15.78 7.13
N ILE A 95 14.52 -16.61 7.07
CA ILE A 95 13.14 -16.19 7.07
C ILE A 95 12.58 -16.34 8.48
N THR A 96 12.31 -15.24 9.14
CA THR A 96 11.53 -15.27 10.38
C THR A 96 10.09 -15.63 10.05
N PHE A 97 9.57 -16.68 10.68
CA PHE A 97 8.23 -17.18 10.44
C PHE A 97 7.35 -17.00 11.68
N ILE A 98 6.18 -16.41 11.50
CA ILE A 98 5.15 -16.27 12.51
C ILE A 98 3.91 -17.03 12.04
N GLU A 99 3.58 -18.11 12.73
CA GLU A 99 2.41 -18.92 12.39
C GLU A 99 1.11 -18.15 12.63
N HIS A 100 0.23 -18.18 11.64
CA HIS A 100 -1.11 -17.63 11.75
C HIS A 100 -2.08 -18.41 10.87
N GLN A 101 -3.11 -18.98 11.51
CA GLN A 101 -4.18 -19.65 10.79
C GLN A 101 -5.18 -18.62 10.28
N ARG A 102 -5.65 -18.80 9.05
CA ARG A 102 -6.65 -17.95 8.44
C ARG A 102 -7.89 -17.81 9.33
N VAL A 103 -8.30 -16.56 9.59
CA VAL A 103 -9.41 -16.24 10.50
C VAL A 103 -10.71 -15.88 9.79
N SER A 104 -10.69 -15.67 8.47
CA SER A 104 -11.87 -15.24 7.71
C SER A 104 -11.76 -15.59 6.22
N ASP A 105 -12.91 -15.81 5.59
CA ASP A 105 -13.02 -15.89 4.13
C ASP A 105 -12.88 -14.52 3.44
N ASN A 106 -13.07 -13.45 4.19
CA ASN A 106 -12.75 -12.10 3.73
C ASN A 106 -11.24 -11.87 3.87
N ALA A 107 -10.53 -11.83 2.73
CA ALA A 107 -9.08 -11.66 2.70
C ALA A 107 -8.61 -10.39 3.43
N GLN A 108 -9.39 -9.31 3.42
CA GLN A 108 -9.02 -8.07 4.12
C GLN A 108 -9.08 -8.22 5.64
N VAL A 109 -10.01 -9.01 6.16
CA VAL A 109 -10.08 -9.33 7.60
C VAL A 109 -8.87 -10.14 8.02
N ASP A 110 -8.52 -11.18 7.25
CA ASP A 110 -7.37 -12.03 7.54
C ASP A 110 -6.04 -11.27 7.43
N THR A 111 -5.89 -10.46 6.39
CA THR A 111 -4.70 -9.63 6.17
C THR A 111 -4.54 -8.58 7.28
N LEU A 112 -5.63 -7.98 7.75
CA LEU A 112 -5.61 -7.04 8.86
C LEU A 112 -5.22 -7.72 10.19
N ALA A 113 -5.66 -8.94 10.43
CA ALA A 113 -5.21 -9.72 11.58
C ALA A 113 -3.69 -9.95 11.54
N LYS A 114 -3.14 -10.30 10.39
CA LYS A 114 -1.69 -10.44 10.19
C LYS A 114 -0.94 -9.12 10.37
N LEU A 115 -1.51 -7.98 9.92
CA LEU A 115 -0.93 -6.66 10.16
C LEU A 115 -0.86 -6.34 11.67
N ARG A 116 -1.89 -6.67 12.45
CA ARG A 116 -1.87 -6.50 13.91
C ARG A 116 -0.79 -7.35 14.57
N ILE A 117 -0.58 -8.58 14.10
CA ILE A 117 0.52 -9.44 14.55
C ILE A 117 1.86 -8.78 14.23
N ALA A 118 2.05 -8.25 13.03
CA ALA A 118 3.26 -7.53 12.64
C ALA A 118 3.55 -6.34 13.58
N VAL A 119 2.53 -5.54 13.87
CA VAL A 119 2.66 -4.37 14.78
C VAL A 119 3.05 -4.79 16.19
N ALA A 120 2.51 -5.88 16.69
CA ALA A 120 2.78 -6.40 18.04
C ALA A 120 4.11 -7.17 18.15
N SER A 121 4.65 -7.66 17.03
CA SER A 121 5.83 -8.54 17.03
C SER A 121 7.13 -7.78 17.29
N PRO A 122 8.01 -8.26 18.20
CA PRO A 122 9.36 -7.72 18.37
C PRO A 122 10.28 -7.99 17.17
N GLU A 123 9.97 -8.99 16.34
CA GLU A 123 10.72 -9.37 15.15
C GLU A 123 10.57 -8.36 14.00
N VAL A 124 9.61 -7.46 14.10
CA VAL A 124 9.33 -6.44 13.09
C VAL A 124 9.86 -5.09 13.59
N THR A 125 10.62 -4.38 12.77
CA THR A 125 11.19 -3.06 13.09
C THR A 125 10.12 -1.98 13.24
N GLY A 126 10.44 -0.84 13.87
CA GLY A 126 9.52 0.29 14.08
C GLY A 126 8.94 0.81 12.77
N TYR A 127 9.79 1.01 11.76
CA TYR A 127 9.39 1.11 10.36
C TYR A 127 9.54 -0.24 9.69
N PHE A 128 8.56 -0.66 8.91
CA PHE A 128 8.62 -1.91 8.15
C PHE A 128 7.91 -1.80 6.81
N ILE A 129 8.29 -2.64 5.87
CA ILE A 129 7.68 -2.71 4.55
C ILE A 129 6.65 -3.84 4.55
N TRP A 130 5.42 -3.53 4.18
CA TRP A 130 4.38 -4.50 3.91
C TRP A 130 4.35 -4.84 2.42
N SER A 131 4.48 -6.11 2.07
CA SER A 131 4.44 -6.57 0.69
C SER A 131 3.63 -7.86 0.59
N ASN A 132 2.90 -8.06 -0.50
CA ASN A 132 2.21 -9.32 -0.73
C ASN A 132 3.15 -10.38 -1.31
N ASP A 133 2.74 -11.64 -1.23
CA ASP A 133 3.49 -12.81 -1.73
C ASP A 133 3.59 -12.89 -3.26
N ASP A 134 2.80 -12.10 -3.98
CA ASP A 134 2.76 -11.97 -5.43
C ASP A 134 3.31 -10.62 -5.95
N ILE A 135 3.96 -9.83 -5.10
CA ILE A 135 4.63 -8.58 -5.49
C ILE A 135 6.11 -8.83 -5.77
N TYR A 136 6.54 -8.53 -7.00
CA TYR A 136 7.92 -8.72 -7.46
C TYR A 136 8.64 -7.40 -7.65
N VAL A 137 9.83 -7.29 -7.07
CA VAL A 137 10.73 -6.15 -7.28
C VAL A 137 11.55 -6.42 -8.56
N MET A 138 11.17 -5.80 -9.68
CA MET A 138 11.73 -6.11 -10.99
C MET A 138 12.97 -5.28 -11.37
N ASN A 139 13.23 -4.20 -10.65
CA ASN A 139 14.35 -3.28 -10.89
C ASN A 139 15.00 -2.90 -9.56
N PRO A 140 16.26 -2.43 -9.56
CA PRO A 140 16.90 -1.92 -8.37
C PRO A 140 16.06 -0.85 -7.66
N VAL A 141 15.76 -1.06 -6.38
CA VAL A 141 14.93 -0.15 -5.58
C VAL A 141 15.67 0.25 -4.30
N ALA A 142 15.61 1.54 -3.97
CA ALA A 142 16.05 2.10 -2.70
C ALA A 142 14.86 2.44 -1.81
N LEU A 143 15.06 2.52 -0.51
CA LEU A 143 14.00 2.76 0.46
C LEU A 143 13.14 4.01 0.16
N PRO A 144 13.68 5.15 -0.28
CA PRO A 144 12.86 6.31 -0.65
C PRO A 144 11.83 6.05 -1.74
N HIS A 145 12.09 5.10 -2.66
CA HIS A 145 11.12 4.74 -3.70
C HIS A 145 9.89 4.00 -3.13
N ILE A 146 10.09 3.26 -2.03
CA ILE A 146 9.02 2.53 -1.33
C ILE A 146 8.28 3.47 -0.37
N ALA A 147 9.00 4.37 0.28
CA ALA A 147 8.44 5.31 1.25
C ALA A 147 7.45 6.32 0.64
N LEU A 148 7.53 6.57 -0.67
CA LEU A 148 6.58 7.45 -1.36
C LEU A 148 5.19 6.81 -1.41
N PRO A 149 4.15 7.41 -0.80
CA PRO A 149 2.79 6.93 -0.91
C PRO A 149 2.31 6.90 -2.36
N LYS A 150 1.70 5.79 -2.75
CA LYS A 150 1.15 5.61 -4.10
C LYS A 150 -0.37 5.60 -4.04
N VAL A 151 -1.02 6.40 -4.84
CA VAL A 151 -2.47 6.53 -4.87
C VAL A 151 -3.00 6.22 -6.26
N SER A 152 -4.04 5.38 -6.35
CA SER A 152 -4.70 5.04 -7.61
C SER A 152 -5.95 5.88 -7.91
N GLY A 153 -6.20 6.92 -7.13
CA GLY A 153 -7.34 7.83 -7.27
C GLY A 153 -8.31 7.74 -6.08
N LYS A 154 -9.60 7.95 -6.34
CA LYS A 154 -10.63 7.86 -5.30
C LYS A 154 -11.09 6.42 -5.09
N LEU A 155 -11.56 6.10 -3.87
CA LEU A 155 -12.29 4.87 -3.60
C LEU A 155 -13.60 4.87 -4.38
N VAL A 156 -13.75 3.96 -5.36
CA VAL A 156 -14.94 3.86 -6.24
C VAL A 156 -15.50 2.44 -6.17
N PRO A 157 -16.31 2.11 -5.16
CA PRO A 157 -16.80 0.74 -4.92
C PRO A 157 -17.55 0.13 -6.12
N MET A 158 -18.25 0.94 -6.90
CA MET A 158 -19.04 0.49 -8.06
C MET A 158 -18.21 -0.14 -9.19
N ARG A 159 -16.88 0.04 -9.18
CA ARG A 159 -15.99 -0.59 -10.17
C ARG A 159 -15.66 -2.03 -9.84
N PHE A 160 -16.02 -2.51 -8.67
CA PHE A 160 -15.68 -3.82 -8.14
C PHE A 160 -16.95 -4.60 -7.78
N LYS A 161 -16.81 -5.89 -7.49
CA LYS A 161 -17.90 -6.78 -7.08
C LYS A 161 -17.48 -7.61 -5.86
N GLY A 162 -18.46 -8.19 -5.17
CA GLY A 162 -18.27 -9.08 -4.03
C GLY A 162 -17.67 -8.37 -2.82
N LEU A 163 -17.02 -9.13 -1.96
CA LEU A 163 -16.49 -8.67 -0.68
C LEU A 163 -15.51 -7.48 -0.80
N TYR A 164 -14.71 -7.43 -1.86
CA TYR A 164 -13.79 -6.32 -2.05
C TYR A 164 -14.52 -4.98 -2.26
N ALA A 165 -15.62 -4.98 -3.02
CA ALA A 165 -16.45 -3.79 -3.20
C ALA A 165 -17.12 -3.35 -1.89
N GLU A 166 -17.56 -4.31 -1.07
CA GLU A 166 -18.13 -4.06 0.26
C GLU A 166 -17.08 -3.46 1.21
N ASN A 167 -15.87 -4.03 1.23
CA ASN A 167 -14.75 -3.53 2.02
C ASN A 167 -14.36 -2.10 1.61
N MET A 168 -14.32 -1.82 0.31
CA MET A 168 -14.05 -0.48 -0.21
C MET A 168 -15.14 0.51 0.19
N LYS A 169 -16.43 0.10 0.13
CA LYS A 169 -17.55 0.92 0.57
C LYS A 169 -17.48 1.23 2.06
N GLN A 170 -17.20 0.22 2.89
CA GLN A 170 -17.04 0.42 4.33
C GLN A 170 -15.90 1.37 4.65
N THR A 171 -14.77 1.24 3.94
CA THR A 171 -13.62 2.12 4.08
C THR A 171 -13.96 3.56 3.70
N ALA A 172 -14.64 3.78 2.56
CA ALA A 172 -15.07 5.10 2.14
C ALA A 172 -16.00 5.75 3.18
N MET A 173 -16.99 5.00 3.68
CA MET A 173 -17.91 5.48 4.71
C MET A 173 -17.20 5.84 6.03
N LEU A 174 -16.20 5.06 6.43
CA LEU A 174 -15.37 5.34 7.62
C LEU A 174 -14.61 6.65 7.46
N LEU A 175 -13.95 6.82 6.30
CA LEU A 175 -13.18 8.04 5.99
C LEU A 175 -14.08 9.27 5.91
N GLU A 176 -15.20 9.20 5.18
CA GLU A 176 -16.17 10.30 5.05
C GLU A 176 -16.75 10.72 6.41
N LYS A 177 -17.15 9.75 7.25
CA LYS A 177 -17.65 10.01 8.60
C LYS A 177 -16.65 10.80 9.46
N ASN A 178 -15.36 10.59 9.22
CA ASN A 178 -14.27 11.24 9.96
C ASN A 178 -13.68 12.46 9.25
N GLY A 179 -14.29 12.93 8.15
CA GLY A 179 -13.83 14.08 7.38
C GLY A 179 -12.47 13.87 6.71
N LEU A 180 -12.11 12.61 6.41
CA LEU A 180 -10.85 12.23 5.80
C LEU A 180 -11.01 12.05 4.27
N PRO A 181 -9.93 12.27 3.49
CA PRO A 181 -9.97 12.06 2.04
C PRO A 181 -10.24 10.59 1.69
N CYS A 182 -11.22 10.33 0.80
CA CYS A 182 -11.53 8.99 0.31
C CYS A 182 -10.62 8.61 -0.85
N LEU A 183 -9.33 8.40 -0.59
CA LEU A 183 -8.33 8.02 -1.58
C LEU A 183 -8.02 6.52 -1.49
N ASN A 184 -7.73 5.92 -2.63
CA ASN A 184 -7.40 4.50 -2.75
C ASN A 184 -5.87 4.32 -2.78
N TYR A 185 -5.32 3.87 -1.66
CA TYR A 185 -3.91 3.52 -1.51
C TYR A 185 -3.63 2.02 -1.67
N GLU A 186 -4.64 1.20 -1.98
CA GLU A 186 -4.48 -0.22 -2.32
C GLU A 186 -3.94 -0.36 -3.75
N THR A 187 -2.69 -0.02 -3.94
CA THR A 187 -2.05 0.05 -5.27
C THR A 187 -1.32 -1.22 -5.66
N HIS A 188 -1.43 -2.28 -4.85
CA HIS A 188 -0.71 -3.55 -5.04
C HIS A 188 0.79 -3.35 -5.25
N THR A 189 1.37 -2.52 -4.40
CA THR A 189 2.80 -2.22 -4.34
C THR A 189 3.27 -2.28 -2.90
N PRO A 190 4.57 -2.47 -2.64
CA PRO A 190 5.10 -2.40 -1.28
C PRO A 190 4.78 -1.06 -0.62
N VAL A 191 4.43 -1.10 0.66
CA VAL A 191 4.09 0.08 1.46
C VAL A 191 4.98 0.12 2.70
N LEU A 192 5.56 1.30 2.98
CA LEU A 192 6.28 1.53 4.23
C LEU A 192 5.28 1.94 5.30
N PHE A 193 5.25 1.19 6.41
CA PHE A 193 4.46 1.47 7.59
C PHE A 193 5.33 1.85 8.79
N ASP A 194 4.77 2.68 9.66
CA ASP A 194 5.27 3.00 10.99
C ASP A 194 4.36 2.33 12.03
N LYS A 195 4.93 1.54 12.95
CA LYS A 195 4.19 0.84 14.00
C LYS A 195 3.42 1.78 14.92
N GLU A 196 4.01 2.91 15.30
CA GLU A 196 3.37 3.87 16.20
C GLU A 196 2.13 4.48 15.53
N ARG A 197 2.24 4.84 14.26
CA ARG A 197 1.10 5.34 13.48
C ARG A 197 0.01 4.28 13.26
N LEU A 198 0.41 3.03 12.98
CA LEU A 198 -0.56 1.94 12.87
C LEU A 198 -1.27 1.68 14.20
N THR A 199 -0.54 1.75 15.32
CA THR A 199 -1.14 1.63 16.66
C THR A 199 -2.15 2.74 16.91
N ALA A 200 -1.78 4.00 16.64
CA ALA A 200 -2.69 5.14 16.74
C ALA A 200 -3.91 5.01 15.81
N MET A 201 -3.72 4.47 14.60
CA MET A 201 -4.82 4.20 13.67
C MET A 201 -5.79 3.16 14.26
N PHE A 202 -5.30 2.07 14.84
CA PHE A 202 -6.14 1.05 15.46
C PHE A 202 -6.90 1.56 16.67
N GLU A 203 -6.28 2.44 17.48
CA GLU A 203 -6.93 3.10 18.61
C GLU A 203 -8.02 4.08 18.16
N ARG A 204 -7.74 4.84 17.10
CA ARG A 204 -8.67 5.82 16.53
C ARG A 204 -9.88 5.18 15.85
N PHE A 205 -9.68 4.03 15.21
CA PHE A 205 -10.69 3.33 14.41
C PHE A 205 -10.93 1.90 14.92
N PRO A 206 -11.57 1.71 16.08
CA PRO A 206 -11.84 0.40 16.64
C PRO A 206 -12.73 -0.47 15.73
N GLU A 207 -13.46 0.15 14.79
CA GLU A 207 -14.25 -0.56 13.77
C GLU A 207 -13.40 -1.51 12.92
N LEU A 208 -12.10 -1.20 12.74
CA LEU A 208 -11.16 -2.05 11.99
C LEU A 208 -11.03 -3.47 12.56
N GLU A 209 -11.41 -3.71 13.81
CA GLU A 209 -11.36 -5.05 14.41
C GLU A 209 -12.38 -6.01 13.82
N LYS A 210 -13.48 -5.51 13.29
CA LYS A 210 -14.66 -6.31 12.95
C LYS A 210 -14.93 -6.42 11.46
N GLY A 211 -14.23 -5.66 10.62
CA GLY A 211 -14.58 -5.54 9.21
C GLY A 211 -13.40 -5.71 8.26
N GLY A 212 -13.73 -6.01 7.01
CA GLY A 212 -12.77 -5.99 5.92
C GLY A 212 -12.56 -4.58 5.43
N TYR A 213 -11.70 -3.82 6.09
CA TYR A 213 -11.34 -2.46 5.65
C TYR A 213 -10.07 -2.50 4.80
N LEU A 214 -9.97 -1.58 3.87
CA LEU A 214 -8.76 -1.31 3.08
C LEU A 214 -7.80 -0.48 3.96
N PHE A 215 -7.04 -1.14 4.79
CA PHE A 215 -6.26 -0.51 5.86
C PHE A 215 -5.16 0.43 5.36
N THR A 216 -4.58 0.17 4.19
CA THR A 216 -3.61 1.09 3.57
C THR A 216 -4.25 2.44 3.24
N SER A 217 -5.56 2.44 2.93
CA SER A 217 -6.31 3.67 2.64
C SER A 217 -6.81 4.38 3.91
N VAL A 218 -6.77 3.71 5.07
CA VAL A 218 -7.11 4.31 6.38
C VAL A 218 -5.87 4.88 7.06
N TYR A 219 -4.70 4.25 6.87
CA TYR A 219 -3.39 4.67 7.38
C TYR A 219 -2.94 6.00 6.79
#